data_91249df097d70998a3553ad1dc794ece
#
_entry.id   91249df097d70998a3553ad1dc794ece
#
_cell.length_a   1.000
_cell.length_b   1.000
_cell.length_c   1.000
_cell.angle_alpha   90.00
_cell.angle_beta   90.00
_cell.angle_gamma   90.00
#
_symmetry.space_group_name_H-M   'P 1'
#
loop_
_entity.id
_entity.type
_entity.pdbx_description
1 polymer ?
#
loop_
_entity_poly.entity_id
_entity_poly.type
_entity_poly.pdbx_seq_one_letter_code
_entity_poly.pdbx_strand_id
1 'polypeptide(L)'
;MRHAMANKKLNRTSEHRKALLKNMLNSLIKYEQITTTLPKAKFLKPQADKIITLGKKESLQTTKILMSKLQDKKSTNKVKKTLSKRYEKRNGGYTRIIKAGFRYGDNAPMAVIEFVDRDVQAKRLDKKKKESIKDNKEIAKDQKESKKLPTA
;
A
#
# COMPACT_ATOMS: atom_id res chain seq x y z
N MET A 1 6.23 7.93 34.11
CA MET A 1 5.79 8.68 32.92
C MET A 1 6.52 8.22 31.68
N ARG A 2 5.88 8.21 30.48
CA ARG A 2 6.53 7.81 29.21
C ARG A 2 6.99 9.07 28.45
N HIS A 3 8.06 9.66 28.88
CA HIS A 3 8.63 10.84 28.21
C HIS A 3 9.26 10.44 26.88
N ALA A 4 9.10 11.26 25.84
CA ALA A 4 9.65 11.10 24.48
C ALA A 4 9.29 9.78 23.75
N MET A 5 8.34 8.99 24.23
CA MET A 5 7.91 7.76 23.56
C MET A 5 6.70 8.00 22.64
N ALA A 6 6.94 8.56 21.47
CA ALA A 6 5.90 8.81 20.47
C ALA A 6 5.33 7.52 19.83
N ASN A 7 6.05 6.41 19.91
CA ASN A 7 5.70 5.18 19.19
C ASN A 7 4.83 4.23 20.03
N LYS A 8 3.65 3.90 19.50
CA LYS A 8 2.80 2.85 20.07
C LYS A 8 3.41 1.48 19.83
N LYS A 9 3.53 0.64 20.88
CA LYS A 9 4.06 -0.72 20.77
C LYS A 9 3.13 -1.68 20.02
N LEU A 10 1.81 -1.41 19.96
CA LEU A 10 0.77 -2.22 19.29
C LEU A 10 0.73 -3.68 19.76
N ASN A 11 1.14 -3.97 21.01
CA ASN A 11 1.28 -5.31 21.57
C ASN A 11 2.10 -6.27 20.68
N ARG A 12 3.21 -5.77 20.07
CA ARG A 12 4.07 -6.52 19.17
C ARG A 12 5.53 -6.39 19.54
N THR A 13 6.31 -7.41 19.25
CA THR A 13 7.77 -7.36 19.32
C THR A 13 8.32 -6.32 18.34
N SER A 14 9.55 -5.88 18.53
CA SER A 14 10.17 -4.85 17.68
C SER A 14 10.18 -5.26 16.19
N GLU A 15 10.58 -6.49 15.92
CA GLU A 15 10.68 -7.05 14.57
C GLU A 15 9.32 -7.19 13.90
N HIS A 16 8.36 -7.75 14.62
CA HIS A 16 6.99 -7.91 14.13
C HIS A 16 6.32 -6.54 13.84
N ARG A 17 6.64 -5.51 14.64
CA ARG A 17 6.16 -4.14 14.42
C ARG A 17 6.81 -3.50 13.18
N LYS A 18 8.11 -3.73 12.92
CA LYS A 18 8.79 -3.30 11.71
C LYS A 18 8.21 -3.97 10.47
N ALA A 19 7.98 -5.28 10.53
CA ALA A 19 7.36 -6.04 9.43
C ALA A 19 5.93 -5.57 9.13
N LEU A 20 5.10 -5.36 10.17
CA LEU A 20 3.75 -4.79 10.03
C LEU A 20 3.79 -3.45 9.31
N LEU A 21 4.65 -2.54 9.76
CA LEU A 21 4.78 -1.20 9.18
C LEU A 21 5.17 -1.27 7.70
N LYS A 22 6.18 -2.07 7.37
CA LYS A 22 6.62 -2.29 5.98
C LYS A 22 5.48 -2.79 5.09
N ASN A 23 4.77 -3.81 5.53
CA ASN A 23 3.67 -4.40 4.76
C ASN A 23 2.51 -3.41 4.57
N MET A 24 2.15 -2.65 5.62
CA MET A 24 1.11 -1.61 5.52
C MET A 24 1.54 -0.46 4.62
N LEU A 25 2.80 -0.03 4.64
CA LEU A 25 3.33 0.99 3.73
C LEU A 25 3.27 0.53 2.28
N ASN A 26 3.71 -0.69 1.98
CA ASN A 26 3.64 -1.25 0.63
C ASN A 26 2.18 -1.35 0.15
N SER A 27 1.26 -1.78 1.00
CA SER A 27 -0.16 -1.84 0.67
C SER A 27 -0.74 -0.43 0.43
N LEU A 28 -0.40 0.56 1.26
CA LEU A 28 -0.84 1.94 1.08
C LEU A 28 -0.30 2.55 -0.23
N ILE A 29 0.98 2.32 -0.54
CA ILE A 29 1.58 2.78 -1.80
C ILE A 29 0.92 2.11 -3.00
N LYS A 30 0.66 0.80 -2.93
CA LYS A 30 0.07 0.03 -4.03
C LYS A 30 -1.36 0.47 -4.33
N TYR A 31 -2.22 0.50 -3.30
CA TYR A 31 -3.67 0.72 -3.44
C TYR A 31 -4.12 2.16 -3.19
N GLU A 32 -3.24 3.01 -2.69
CA GLU A 32 -3.47 4.40 -2.32
C GLU A 32 -4.55 4.63 -1.25
N GLN A 33 -5.26 3.59 -0.83
CA GLN A 33 -6.24 3.60 0.25
C GLN A 33 -6.29 2.22 0.91
N ILE A 34 -6.20 2.17 2.24
CA ILE A 34 -6.37 0.94 3.02
C ILE A 34 -7.28 1.18 4.23
N THR A 35 -8.02 0.15 4.63
CA THR A 35 -8.84 0.14 5.84
C THR A 35 -8.10 -0.63 6.93
N THR A 36 -7.97 -0.03 8.11
CA THR A 36 -7.28 -0.63 9.25
C THR A 36 -7.82 -0.08 10.57
N THR A 37 -7.30 -0.54 11.71
CA THR A 37 -7.68 0.04 13.00
C THR A 37 -7.06 1.43 13.20
N LEU A 38 -7.77 2.31 13.88
CA LEU A 38 -7.35 3.70 14.12
C LEU A 38 -5.94 3.83 14.74
N PRO A 39 -5.53 3.01 15.75
CA PRO A 39 -4.17 3.06 16.27
C PRO A 39 -3.09 2.74 15.23
N LYS A 40 -3.34 1.75 14.35
CA LYS A 40 -2.42 1.39 13.25
C LYS A 40 -2.34 2.48 12.20
N ALA A 41 -3.48 3.09 11.83
CA ALA A 41 -3.50 4.22 10.89
C ALA A 41 -2.69 5.41 11.42
N LYS A 42 -2.88 5.78 12.71
CA LYS A 42 -2.11 6.85 13.37
C LYS A 42 -0.61 6.55 13.44
N PHE A 43 -0.22 5.28 13.57
CA PHE A 43 1.18 4.86 13.56
C PHE A 43 1.80 4.91 12.15
N LEU A 44 1.01 4.57 11.14
CA LEU A 44 1.44 4.52 9.73
C LEU A 44 1.64 5.93 9.12
N LYS A 45 0.76 6.88 9.44
CA LYS A 45 0.73 8.24 8.85
C LYS A 45 2.09 8.94 8.84
N PRO A 46 2.80 9.12 9.95
CA PRO A 46 4.09 9.83 9.95
C PRO A 46 5.17 9.09 9.15
N GLN A 47 5.09 7.77 9.06
CA GLN A 47 6.06 7.00 8.30
C GLN A 47 5.78 7.11 6.78
N ALA A 48 4.53 7.11 6.37
CA ALA A 48 4.13 7.35 4.99
C ALA A 48 4.58 8.74 4.52
N ASP A 49 4.36 9.77 5.34
CA ASP A 49 4.78 11.13 5.03
C ASP A 49 6.30 11.24 4.88
N LYS A 50 7.08 10.61 5.77
CA LYS A 50 8.55 10.56 5.66
C LYS A 50 9.04 9.88 4.36
N ILE A 51 8.37 8.80 3.93
CA ILE A 51 8.72 8.08 2.70
C ILE A 51 8.49 8.95 1.47
N ILE A 52 7.38 9.69 1.41
CA ILE A 52 7.11 10.59 0.29
C ILE A 52 8.12 11.75 0.26
N THR A 53 8.41 12.36 1.41
CA THR A 53 9.42 13.43 1.49
C THR A 53 10.80 12.94 1.04
N LEU A 54 11.20 11.71 1.39
CA LEU A 54 12.42 11.10 0.89
C LEU A 54 12.35 10.84 -0.63
N GLY A 55 11.19 10.41 -1.12
CA GLY A 55 10.97 10.14 -2.54
C GLY A 55 11.14 11.34 -3.46
N LYS A 56 10.87 12.56 -2.96
CA LYS A 56 11.06 13.81 -3.71
C LYS A 56 12.53 14.12 -4.02
N LYS A 57 13.46 13.61 -3.22
CA LYS A 57 14.89 13.83 -3.45
C LYS A 57 15.39 12.86 -4.52
N GLU A 58 15.83 13.37 -5.66
CA GLU A 58 16.33 12.58 -6.78
C GLU A 58 17.80 12.21 -6.59
N SER A 59 18.10 11.35 -5.60
CA SER A 59 19.44 10.84 -5.34
C SER A 59 19.45 9.30 -5.34
N LEU A 60 20.58 8.72 -5.74
CA LEU A 60 20.83 7.28 -5.62
C LEU A 60 20.79 6.83 -4.15
N GLN A 61 21.30 7.65 -3.24
CA GLN A 61 21.29 7.38 -1.80
C GLN A 61 19.84 7.27 -1.28
N THR A 62 18.96 8.21 -1.66
CA THR A 62 17.55 8.14 -1.25
C THR A 62 16.84 6.91 -1.81
N THR A 63 17.21 6.47 -3.01
CA THR A 63 16.69 5.22 -3.60
C THR A 63 17.10 3.99 -2.78
N LYS A 64 18.37 3.92 -2.34
CA LYS A 64 18.85 2.84 -1.46
C LYS A 64 18.11 2.85 -0.12
N ILE A 65 17.89 4.02 0.49
CA ILE A 65 17.14 4.16 1.75
C ILE A 65 15.66 3.72 1.59
N LEU A 66 15.01 4.13 0.49
CA LEU A 66 13.63 3.72 0.20
C LEU A 66 13.53 2.21 0.01
N MET A 67 14.47 1.63 -0.76
CA MET A 67 14.51 0.18 -0.99
C MET A 67 14.75 -0.59 0.31
N SER A 68 15.64 -0.14 1.18
CA SER A 68 15.88 -0.72 2.50
C SER A 68 14.62 -0.70 3.38
N LYS A 69 13.84 0.40 3.36
CA LYS A 69 12.63 0.54 4.17
C LYS A 69 11.44 -0.23 3.64
N LEU A 70 11.23 -0.24 2.32
CA LEU A 70 10.08 -0.87 1.67
C LEU A 70 10.33 -2.32 1.29
N GLN A 71 11.57 -2.68 0.95
CA GLN A 71 11.97 -3.99 0.45
C GLN A 71 11.12 -4.48 -0.74
N ASP A 72 10.55 -3.54 -1.50
CA ASP A 72 9.78 -3.80 -2.71
C ASP A 72 10.13 -2.78 -3.80
N LYS A 73 10.64 -3.30 -4.92
CA LYS A 73 11.06 -2.52 -6.08
C LYS A 73 9.87 -1.78 -6.74
N LYS A 74 8.69 -2.41 -6.79
CA LYS A 74 7.49 -1.82 -7.40
C LYS A 74 6.99 -0.62 -6.60
N SER A 75 6.87 -0.76 -5.28
CA SER A 75 6.49 0.33 -4.37
C SER A 75 7.52 1.47 -4.40
N THR A 76 8.81 1.16 -4.39
CA THR A 76 9.88 2.17 -4.48
C THR A 76 9.79 2.97 -5.78
N ASN A 77 9.57 2.30 -6.91
CA ASN A 77 9.41 2.98 -8.20
C ASN A 77 8.15 3.85 -8.23
N LYS A 78 7.01 3.38 -7.67
CA LYS A 78 5.78 4.18 -7.59
C LYS A 78 5.97 5.43 -6.74
N VAL A 79 6.68 5.33 -5.61
CA VAL A 79 7.02 6.49 -4.77
C VAL A 79 7.83 7.52 -5.56
N LYS A 80 8.90 7.10 -6.24
CA LYS A 80 9.79 8.01 -6.98
C LYS A 80 9.18 8.60 -8.24
N LYS A 81 8.49 7.79 -9.04
CA LYS A 81 8.01 8.23 -10.37
C LYS A 81 6.63 8.90 -10.32
N THR A 82 5.74 8.43 -9.43
CA THR A 82 4.35 8.86 -9.41
C THR A 82 4.03 9.77 -8.23
N LEU A 83 4.27 9.29 -7.00
CA LEU A 83 3.88 10.04 -5.80
C LEU A 83 4.74 11.26 -5.57
N SER A 84 6.06 11.20 -5.82
CA SER A 84 6.94 12.36 -5.67
C SER A 84 6.53 13.51 -6.58
N LYS A 85 6.21 13.24 -7.85
CA LYS A 85 5.72 14.25 -8.81
C LYS A 85 4.36 14.81 -8.40
N ARG A 86 3.43 13.94 -7.97
CA ARG A 86 2.09 14.36 -7.53
C ARG A 86 2.15 15.35 -6.36
N TYR A 87 3.08 15.14 -5.43
CA TYR A 87 3.20 15.95 -4.21
C TYR A 87 4.34 16.95 -4.22
N GLU A 88 4.92 17.26 -5.36
CA GLU A 88 6.08 18.15 -5.48
C GLU A 88 5.85 19.49 -4.77
N LYS A 89 4.69 20.11 -5.00
CA LYS A 89 4.31 21.41 -4.42
C LYS A 89 3.84 21.36 -2.97
N ARG A 90 3.63 20.15 -2.39
CA ARG A 90 3.10 19.99 -1.04
C ARG A 90 4.22 19.66 -0.05
N ASN A 91 4.40 20.43 1.01
CA ASN A 91 5.51 20.27 1.96
C ASN A 91 5.25 19.28 3.11
N GLY A 92 4.10 18.58 3.14
CA GLY A 92 3.76 17.59 4.15
C GLY A 92 2.27 17.27 4.16
N GLY A 93 1.85 16.36 5.05
CA GLY A 93 0.44 15.98 5.16
C GLY A 93 -0.09 15.29 3.89
N TYR A 94 0.67 14.37 3.34
CA TYR A 94 0.31 13.64 2.12
C TYR A 94 -0.77 12.61 2.34
N THR A 95 -1.04 12.25 3.60
CA THR A 95 -2.02 11.25 3.98
C THR A 95 -3.07 11.82 4.91
N ARG A 96 -4.32 11.35 4.76
CA ARG A 96 -5.43 11.64 5.68
C ARG A 96 -6.00 10.36 6.26
N ILE A 97 -6.59 10.49 7.45
CA ILE A 97 -7.23 9.40 8.17
C ILE A 97 -8.69 9.77 8.35
N ILE A 98 -9.59 8.90 7.91
CA ILE A 98 -11.05 9.03 8.05
C ILE A 98 -11.51 7.94 9.02
N LYS A 99 -12.28 8.29 10.05
CA LYS A 99 -12.88 7.30 10.94
C LYS A 99 -13.96 6.52 10.20
N ALA A 100 -13.97 5.20 10.35
CA ALA A 100 -14.85 4.27 9.61
C ALA A 100 -15.73 3.42 10.56
N GLY A 101 -16.06 3.97 11.75
CA GLY A 101 -16.86 3.26 12.73
C GLY A 101 -16.08 2.21 13.52
N PHE A 102 -16.75 1.13 13.88
CA PHE A 102 -16.21 0.05 14.70
C PHE A 102 -16.29 -1.28 13.96
N ARG A 103 -15.41 -2.21 14.30
CA ARG A 103 -15.40 -3.54 13.71
C ARG A 103 -16.36 -4.44 14.47
N TYR A 104 -17.18 -5.19 13.71
CA TYR A 104 -18.04 -6.22 14.28
C TYR A 104 -17.21 -7.30 15.00
N GLY A 105 -17.65 -7.77 16.13
CA GLY A 105 -17.02 -8.80 16.96
C GLY A 105 -16.22 -8.23 18.12
N ASP A 106 -15.22 -7.37 17.88
CA ASP A 106 -14.33 -6.84 18.91
C ASP A 106 -14.47 -5.33 19.19
N ASN A 107 -15.43 -4.68 18.54
CA ASN A 107 -15.70 -3.25 18.66
C ASN A 107 -14.47 -2.34 18.51
N ALA A 108 -13.44 -2.82 17.77
CA ALA A 108 -12.24 -2.04 17.54
C ALA A 108 -12.51 -0.81 16.65
N PRO A 109 -12.03 0.40 17.00
CA PRO A 109 -12.21 1.58 16.17
C PRO A 109 -11.48 1.43 14.84
N MET A 110 -12.21 1.51 13.73
CA MET A 110 -11.70 1.40 12.37
C MET A 110 -11.42 2.76 11.76
N ALA A 111 -10.47 2.79 10.83
CA ALA A 111 -10.14 3.96 10.05
C ALA A 111 -9.70 3.59 8.64
N VAL A 112 -10.01 4.46 7.72
CA VAL A 112 -9.45 4.46 6.37
C VAL A 112 -8.28 5.44 6.35
N ILE A 113 -7.11 4.98 5.94
CA ILE A 113 -5.98 5.85 5.62
C ILE A 113 -5.79 5.87 4.11
N GLU A 114 -5.64 7.06 3.55
CA GLU A 114 -5.49 7.25 2.12
C GLU A 114 -4.54 8.40 1.81
N PHE A 115 -4.00 8.41 0.59
CA PHE A 115 -3.30 9.56 0.07
C PHE A 115 -4.28 10.67 -0.31
N VAL A 116 -3.91 11.92 -0.05
CA VAL A 116 -4.63 13.09 -0.56
C VAL A 116 -4.45 13.10 -2.08
N ASP A 117 -5.53 13.36 -2.84
CA ASP A 117 -5.53 13.30 -4.31
C ASP A 117 -5.16 11.91 -4.86
N ARG A 118 -5.69 10.85 -4.21
CA ARG A 118 -5.42 9.47 -4.59
C ARG A 118 -5.93 9.11 -5.98
N ASP A 119 -5.26 8.17 -6.63
CA ASP A 119 -5.76 7.50 -7.81
C ASP A 119 -6.82 6.45 -7.43
N VAL A 120 -8.07 6.68 -7.87
CA VAL A 120 -9.21 5.78 -7.58
C VAL A 120 -9.03 4.42 -8.26
N GLN A 121 -8.36 4.38 -9.42
CA GLN A 121 -8.12 3.15 -10.18
C GLN A 121 -7.08 2.25 -9.50
N ALA A 122 -6.17 2.79 -8.70
CA ALA A 122 -5.15 2.01 -7.99
C ALA A 122 -5.74 0.91 -7.09
N LYS A 123 -6.93 1.12 -6.51
CA LYS A 123 -7.63 0.13 -5.67
C LYS A 123 -8.19 -1.05 -6.46
N ARG A 124 -8.40 -0.91 -7.77
CA ARG A 124 -9.02 -1.93 -8.64
C ARG A 124 -8.01 -2.81 -9.38
N LEU A 125 -6.71 -2.56 -9.22
CA LEU A 125 -5.65 -3.29 -9.94
C LEU A 125 -5.73 -4.81 -9.79
N ASP A 126 -6.07 -5.31 -8.61
CA ASP A 126 -6.16 -6.77 -8.37
C ASP A 126 -7.43 -7.41 -8.97
N LYS A 127 -8.52 -6.63 -9.10
CA LYS A 127 -9.76 -7.10 -9.77
C LYS A 127 -9.52 -7.26 -11.27
N LYS A 128 -8.97 -6.25 -11.94
CA LYS A 128 -8.62 -6.31 -13.37
C LYS A 128 -7.66 -7.46 -13.69
N LYS A 129 -6.66 -7.70 -12.81
CA LYS A 129 -5.73 -8.81 -13.01
C LYS A 129 -6.39 -10.18 -12.84
N LYS A 130 -7.38 -10.32 -11.96
CA LYS A 130 -8.14 -11.57 -11.79
C LYS A 130 -9.06 -11.83 -12.98
N GLU A 131 -9.68 -10.78 -13.52
CA GLU A 131 -10.52 -10.86 -14.73
C GLU A 131 -9.68 -11.28 -15.93
N SER A 132 -8.57 -10.60 -16.23
CA SER A 132 -7.68 -10.96 -17.33
C SER A 132 -7.06 -12.37 -17.22
N ILE A 133 -6.84 -12.89 -16.01
CA ILE A 133 -6.38 -14.26 -15.80
C ILE A 133 -7.51 -15.28 -16.04
N LYS A 134 -8.76 -14.94 -15.74
CA LYS A 134 -9.91 -15.79 -16.04
C LYS A 134 -10.14 -15.88 -17.56
N ASP A 135 -10.16 -14.73 -18.24
CA ASP A 135 -10.35 -14.65 -19.67
C ASP A 135 -9.27 -15.45 -20.43
N ASN A 136 -7.98 -15.33 -20.03
CA ASN A 136 -6.90 -16.10 -20.61
C ASN A 136 -6.98 -17.60 -20.32
N LYS A 137 -7.59 -18.01 -19.19
CA LYS A 137 -7.80 -19.43 -18.88
C LYS A 137 -8.97 -20.04 -19.67
N GLU A 138 -10.01 -19.27 -19.93
CA GLU A 138 -11.14 -19.68 -20.76
C GLU A 138 -10.70 -19.83 -22.20
N ILE A 139 -10.00 -18.85 -22.79
CA ILE A 139 -9.45 -18.92 -24.14
C ILE A 139 -8.50 -20.14 -24.31
N ALA A 140 -7.68 -20.43 -23.28
CA ALA A 140 -6.78 -21.59 -23.32
C ALA A 140 -7.51 -22.94 -23.19
N LYS A 141 -8.71 -22.98 -22.60
CA LYS A 141 -9.57 -24.18 -22.57
C LYS A 141 -10.23 -24.42 -23.92
N ASP A 142 -10.81 -23.39 -24.52
CA ASP A 142 -11.47 -23.46 -25.82
C ASP A 142 -10.49 -23.89 -26.93
N GLN A 143 -9.24 -23.41 -26.88
CA GLN A 143 -8.18 -23.84 -27.81
C GLN A 143 -7.72 -25.28 -27.59
N LYS A 144 -7.89 -25.86 -26.40
CA LYS A 144 -7.59 -27.28 -26.13
C LYS A 144 -8.73 -28.19 -26.53
N GLU A 145 -9.97 -27.72 -26.42
CA GLU A 145 -11.15 -28.48 -26.88
C GLU A 145 -11.23 -28.52 -28.40
N SER A 146 -10.98 -27.42 -29.09
CA SER A 146 -10.97 -27.37 -30.55
C SER A 146 -9.88 -28.24 -31.18
N LYS A 147 -8.77 -28.52 -30.47
CA LYS A 147 -7.71 -29.44 -30.91
C LYS A 147 -7.99 -30.92 -30.63
N LYS A 148 -9.06 -31.25 -29.91
CA LYS A 148 -9.45 -32.63 -29.59
C LYS A 148 -10.56 -33.21 -30.46
N LEU A 149 -11.09 -32.47 -31.45
CA LEU A 149 -12.03 -33.03 -32.43
C LEU A 149 -11.28 -33.90 -33.41
N PRO A 150 -11.57 -35.21 -33.50
CA PRO A 150 -10.96 -36.06 -34.50
C PRO A 150 -11.50 -35.67 -35.86
N THR A 151 -10.59 -35.41 -36.79
CA THR A 151 -10.91 -35.40 -38.23
C THR A 151 -11.37 -36.79 -38.64
N ALA A 152 -12.68 -36.92 -38.96
CA ALA A 152 -13.25 -38.08 -39.61
C ALA A 152 -12.79 -38.15 -41.07
#